data_3985d1ce93f4aba93aeef606c6444f29
#
_entry.id   3985d1ce93f4aba93aeef606c6444f29
#
_cell.length_a   1.000
_cell.length_b   1.000
_cell.length_c   1.000
_cell.angle_alpha   90.00
_cell.angle_beta   90.00
_cell.angle_gamma   90.00
#
_symmetry.space_group_name_H-M   'P 1'
#
loop_
_entity.id
_entity.type
_entity.pdbx_description
1 polymer ?
#
loop_
_entity_poly.entity_id
_entity_poly.type
_entity_poly.pdbx_seq_one_letter_code
_entity_poly.pdbx_strand_id
1 'polypeptide(L)'
;MDRKDLNHKIIQLTEQLFGQRMASILLLNSESKMLHLEYAPNLPDFYNQQIEGVGIGAGIGSCGEAAALKKAVMISNINAHPNWAPFLALTNQANLHACWSVPIISSRGNVLGTFAIYSQYISEPHEFELEILELLASLYSVALEKFELENQLNFFANRDSLTHCLNRRALFNEAEKVLAKRCFSEKVMACLFVDVDKFKSINDTYGHSFGDDVLLAVAEVLDEATTACAKIGRYGGDEFVVFSCFDDQESVVSFYHSLEKALQQALYINDVQFSVSVGLSCDKDPQGLDQLIAQADKNMYQIKQAKSQR
;
A
#
# COMPACT_ATOMS: atom_id res chain seq x y z
N MET A 1 12.07 5.03 -11.45
CA MET A 1 12.23 6.02 -10.36
C MET A 1 11.07 5.79 -9.43
N ASP A 2 11.35 5.42 -8.22
CA ASP A 2 10.31 5.27 -7.20
C ASP A 2 9.98 6.62 -6.52
N ARG A 3 8.97 6.62 -5.64
CA ARG A 3 8.54 7.85 -4.95
C ARG A 3 9.61 8.41 -4.01
N LYS A 4 10.42 7.54 -3.38
CA LYS A 4 11.51 7.97 -2.49
C LYS A 4 12.63 8.66 -3.28
N ASP A 5 12.98 8.10 -4.43
CA ASP A 5 13.96 8.71 -5.35
C ASP A 5 13.49 10.07 -5.86
N LEU A 6 12.19 10.21 -6.16
CA LEU A 6 11.61 11.48 -6.58
C LEU A 6 11.72 12.53 -5.46
N ASN A 7 11.30 12.17 -4.24
CA ASN A 7 11.35 13.06 -3.07
C ASN A 7 12.77 13.55 -2.82
N HIS A 8 13.74 12.63 -2.86
CA HIS A 8 15.14 13.00 -2.69
C HIS A 8 15.62 13.98 -3.75
N LYS A 9 15.36 13.68 -5.03
CA LYS A 9 15.83 14.51 -6.15
C LYS A 9 15.19 15.89 -6.17
N ILE A 10 13.87 15.97 -5.91
CA ILE A 10 13.18 17.26 -5.96
C ILE A 10 13.59 18.17 -4.80
N ILE A 11 13.76 17.64 -3.59
CA ILE A 11 14.24 18.41 -2.45
C ILE A 11 15.69 18.84 -2.68
N GLN A 12 16.58 17.96 -3.13
CA GLN A 12 17.96 18.29 -3.45
C GLN A 12 18.05 19.39 -4.50
N LEU A 13 17.29 19.30 -5.60
CA LEU A 13 17.23 20.33 -6.63
C LEU A 13 16.73 21.66 -6.07
N THR A 14 15.67 21.60 -5.24
CA THR A 14 15.09 22.79 -4.61
C THR A 14 16.13 23.51 -3.75
N GLU A 15 16.79 22.79 -2.87
CA GLU A 15 17.79 23.37 -1.97
C GLU A 15 19.03 23.92 -2.73
N GLN A 16 19.39 23.30 -3.85
CA GLN A 16 20.41 23.84 -4.75
C GLN A 16 19.98 25.16 -5.43
N LEU A 17 18.72 25.22 -5.86
CA LEU A 17 18.18 26.44 -6.52
C LEU A 17 18.00 27.60 -5.53
N PHE A 18 17.61 27.30 -4.29
CA PHE A 18 17.32 28.28 -3.26
C PHE A 18 18.52 28.57 -2.32
N GLY A 19 19.70 28.04 -2.63
CA GLY A 19 20.92 28.25 -1.83
C GLY A 19 20.86 27.52 -0.48
N GLN A 20 21.29 28.19 0.61
CA GLN A 20 21.38 27.58 1.95
C GLN A 20 20.03 27.45 2.69
N ARG A 21 18.93 27.25 1.96
CA ARG A 21 17.61 27.11 2.52
C ARG A 21 17.22 25.64 2.54
N MET A 22 16.42 25.24 3.53
CA MET A 22 15.92 23.87 3.69
C MET A 22 14.53 23.75 3.09
N ALA A 23 14.22 22.59 2.53
CA ALA A 23 12.91 22.36 1.93
C ALA A 23 12.18 21.18 2.61
N SER A 24 10.84 21.25 2.59
CA SER A 24 9.99 20.17 3.05
C SER A 24 8.81 19.90 2.12
N ILE A 25 8.38 18.66 2.11
CA ILE A 25 7.12 18.23 1.49
C ILE A 25 6.26 17.63 2.60
N LEU A 26 5.07 18.15 2.77
CA LEU A 26 4.03 17.58 3.63
C LEU A 26 2.86 17.14 2.76
N LEU A 27 2.28 15.97 3.03
CA LEU A 27 1.11 15.47 2.33
C LEU A 27 -0.14 15.54 3.20
N LEU A 28 -1.26 15.93 2.58
CA LEU A 28 -2.54 16.08 3.25
C LEU A 28 -3.27 14.73 3.32
N ASN A 29 -3.57 14.27 4.53
CA ASN A 29 -4.58 13.25 4.71
C ASN A 29 -5.97 13.92 4.61
N SER A 30 -6.73 13.52 3.60
CA SER A 30 -8.03 14.13 3.29
C SER A 30 -9.10 13.85 4.35
N GLU A 31 -8.99 12.76 5.11
CA GLU A 31 -9.94 12.37 6.16
C GLU A 31 -9.69 13.13 7.46
N SER A 32 -8.45 13.07 7.97
CA SER A 32 -8.07 13.73 9.22
C SER A 32 -7.87 15.24 9.08
N LYS A 33 -7.72 15.77 7.86
CA LYS A 33 -7.35 17.17 7.57
C LYS A 33 -6.02 17.57 8.20
N MET A 34 -5.09 16.64 8.28
CA MET A 34 -3.76 16.84 8.82
C MET A 34 -2.69 16.68 7.74
N LEU A 35 -1.64 17.49 7.83
CA LEU A 35 -0.45 17.40 6.98
C LEU A 35 0.56 16.47 7.65
N HIS A 36 1.00 15.46 6.94
CA HIS A 36 2.00 14.49 7.36
C HIS A 36 3.31 14.70 6.62
N LEU A 37 4.43 14.53 7.32
CA LEU A 37 5.75 14.71 6.74
C LEU A 37 6.03 13.62 5.71
N GLU A 38 6.19 14.02 4.47
CA GLU A 38 6.62 13.11 3.41
C GLU A 38 8.14 13.09 3.28
N TYR A 39 8.78 14.28 3.24
CA TYR A 39 10.24 14.36 3.11
C TYR A 39 10.80 15.76 3.48
N ALA A 40 11.78 15.79 4.38
CA ALA A 40 12.50 17.00 4.78
C ALA A 40 13.88 16.64 5.41
N PRO A 41 14.86 16.20 4.61
CA PRO A 41 16.10 15.58 5.13
C PRO A 41 17.01 16.56 5.88
N ASN A 42 16.93 17.86 5.61
CA ASN A 42 17.84 18.87 6.17
C ASN A 42 17.19 19.71 7.27
N LEU A 43 15.89 19.53 7.54
CA LEU A 43 15.28 20.07 8.76
C LEU A 43 15.66 19.19 9.96
N PRO A 44 15.84 19.76 11.17
CA PRO A 44 16.18 18.97 12.36
C PRO A 44 15.12 17.92 12.69
N ASP A 45 15.54 16.73 13.12
CA ASP A 45 14.64 15.63 13.44
C ASP A 45 13.59 16.00 14.49
N PHE A 46 13.96 16.75 15.54
CA PHE A 46 13.01 17.21 16.54
C PHE A 46 11.94 18.14 15.95
N TYR A 47 12.30 18.96 14.94
CA TYR A 47 11.35 19.81 14.25
C TYR A 47 10.40 18.97 13.39
N ASN A 48 10.94 18.04 12.63
CA ASN A 48 10.17 17.10 11.81
C ASN A 48 9.12 16.32 12.63
N GLN A 49 9.50 15.86 13.83
CA GLN A 49 8.58 15.14 14.74
C GLN A 49 7.43 16.04 15.24
N GLN A 50 7.67 17.34 15.44
CA GLN A 50 6.67 18.27 15.96
C GLN A 50 5.71 18.80 14.89
N ILE A 51 6.12 18.83 13.62
CA ILE A 51 5.25 19.22 12.51
C ILE A 51 4.47 18.05 11.92
N GLU A 52 4.77 16.82 12.37
CA GLU A 52 4.01 15.63 11.98
C GLU A 52 2.55 15.73 12.47
N GLY A 53 1.60 15.61 11.54
CA GLY A 53 0.18 15.72 11.86
C GLY A 53 -0.29 17.15 12.13
N VAL A 54 0.40 18.18 11.59
CA VAL A 54 -0.06 19.56 11.73
C VAL A 54 -1.37 19.77 10.95
N GLY A 55 -2.35 20.41 11.58
CA GLY A 55 -3.66 20.70 10.98
C GLY A 55 -3.56 21.71 9.82
N ILE A 56 -4.61 21.75 8.99
CA ILE A 56 -4.78 22.81 8.00
C ILE A 56 -5.76 23.86 8.54
N GLY A 57 -5.47 25.14 8.31
CA GLY A 57 -6.34 26.24 8.73
C GLY A 57 -5.66 27.60 8.63
N ALA A 58 -6.48 28.66 8.64
CA ALA A 58 -5.98 30.02 8.76
C ALA A 58 -5.24 30.17 10.11
N GLY A 59 -4.05 30.73 10.08
CA GLY A 59 -3.25 30.94 11.30
C GLY A 59 -2.42 29.74 11.76
N ILE A 60 -2.33 28.67 10.98
CA ILE A 60 -1.53 27.48 11.33
C ILE A 60 -0.25 27.46 10.49
N GLY A 61 0.74 28.22 10.92
CA GLY A 61 2.02 28.34 10.19
C GLY A 61 1.85 28.74 8.72
N SER A 62 2.87 28.51 7.90
CA SER A 62 2.75 28.73 6.45
C SER A 62 2.10 27.56 5.72
N CYS A 63 2.46 26.31 6.08
CA CYS A 63 1.96 25.12 5.38
C CYS A 63 0.47 24.88 5.64
N GLY A 64 0.02 24.97 6.90
CA GLY A 64 -1.39 24.79 7.25
C GLY A 64 -2.29 25.82 6.58
N GLU A 65 -1.84 27.08 6.52
CA GLU A 65 -2.58 28.14 5.87
C GLU A 65 -2.55 28.02 4.34
N ALA A 66 -1.40 27.69 3.73
CA ALA A 66 -1.30 27.49 2.29
C ALA A 66 -2.23 26.37 1.81
N ALA A 67 -2.30 25.27 2.55
CA ALA A 67 -3.23 24.17 2.26
C ALA A 67 -4.70 24.59 2.38
N ALA A 68 -5.05 25.36 3.42
CA ALA A 68 -6.42 25.83 3.65
C ALA A 68 -6.89 26.84 2.60
N LEU A 69 -6.02 27.81 2.26
CA LEU A 69 -6.34 28.89 1.31
C LEU A 69 -6.16 28.47 -0.15
N LYS A 70 -5.48 27.35 -0.42
CA LYS A 70 -5.06 26.92 -1.77
C LYS A 70 -4.22 27.98 -2.49
N LYS A 71 -3.41 28.72 -1.74
CA LYS A 71 -2.56 29.81 -2.23
C LYS A 71 -1.21 29.79 -1.56
N ALA A 72 -0.24 30.38 -2.21
CA ALA A 72 1.08 30.61 -1.62
C ALA A 72 0.97 31.48 -0.35
N VAL A 73 1.70 31.09 0.70
CA VAL A 73 1.81 31.83 1.96
C VAL A 73 3.28 32.08 2.24
N MET A 74 3.68 33.36 2.14
CA MET A 74 5.07 33.79 2.27
C MET A 74 5.24 34.56 3.56
N ILE A 75 5.94 33.98 4.53
CA ILE A 75 6.21 34.59 5.82
C ILE A 75 7.72 34.88 5.89
N SER A 76 8.07 36.14 5.71
CA SER A 76 9.46 36.62 5.70
C SER A 76 10.08 36.72 7.09
N ASN A 77 9.25 36.88 8.15
CA ASN A 77 9.69 36.93 9.52
C ASN A 77 8.71 36.12 10.43
N ILE A 78 9.11 34.91 10.75
CA ILE A 78 8.36 33.99 11.59
C ILE A 78 8.08 34.58 12.97
N ASN A 79 9.10 35.28 13.57
CA ASN A 79 8.98 35.81 14.94
C ASN A 79 7.98 36.96 15.08
N ALA A 80 7.65 37.63 13.96
CA ALA A 80 6.72 38.77 13.94
C ALA A 80 5.33 38.38 13.41
N HIS A 81 5.12 37.13 12.95
CA HIS A 81 3.88 36.73 12.29
C HIS A 81 2.95 35.94 13.21
N PRO A 82 1.66 36.31 13.34
CA PRO A 82 0.73 35.67 14.27
C PRO A 82 0.51 34.19 14.01
N ASN A 83 0.58 33.74 12.77
CA ASN A 83 0.42 32.31 12.40
C ASN A 83 1.45 31.40 13.05
N TRP A 84 2.58 31.96 13.44
CA TRP A 84 3.68 31.21 14.02
C TRP A 84 3.77 31.33 15.54
N ALA A 85 2.91 32.14 16.16
CA ALA A 85 2.94 32.34 17.62
C ALA A 85 2.93 31.02 18.43
N PRO A 86 2.15 30.00 18.08
CA PRO A 86 2.17 28.70 18.79
C PRO A 86 3.45 27.90 18.58
N PHE A 87 4.23 28.20 17.52
CA PHE A 87 5.40 27.43 17.08
C PHE A 87 6.73 28.14 17.35
N LEU A 88 6.72 29.34 17.96
CA LEU A 88 7.93 30.15 18.13
C LEU A 88 9.04 29.46 18.93
N ALA A 89 8.69 28.72 19.98
CA ALA A 89 9.68 27.96 20.73
C ALA A 89 10.40 26.92 19.85
N LEU A 90 9.65 26.23 19.00
CA LEU A 90 10.13 25.21 18.09
C LEU A 90 11.01 25.80 16.98
N THR A 91 10.53 26.89 16.33
CA THR A 91 11.28 27.55 15.25
C THR A 91 12.54 28.22 15.73
N ASN A 92 12.54 28.83 16.91
CA ASN A 92 13.73 29.40 17.54
C ASN A 92 14.76 28.31 17.86
N GLN A 93 14.34 27.15 18.38
CA GLN A 93 15.24 26.02 18.62
C GLN A 93 15.84 25.47 17.32
N ALA A 94 15.06 25.48 16.23
CA ALA A 94 15.50 25.04 14.92
C ALA A 94 16.25 26.14 14.12
N ASN A 95 16.40 27.33 14.67
CA ASN A 95 16.98 28.51 14.03
C ASN A 95 16.30 28.84 12.68
N LEU A 96 14.95 28.82 12.65
CA LEU A 96 14.15 29.14 11.46
C LEU A 96 13.50 30.49 11.60
N HIS A 97 13.74 31.39 10.64
CA HIS A 97 13.32 32.80 10.68
C HIS A 97 12.36 33.19 9.57
N ALA A 98 12.32 32.46 8.44
CA ALA A 98 11.35 32.64 7.37
C ALA A 98 10.83 31.29 6.88
N CYS A 99 9.57 31.24 6.41
CA CYS A 99 8.96 30.06 5.80
C CYS A 99 8.04 30.48 4.65
N TRP A 100 8.31 29.97 3.48
CA TRP A 100 7.51 30.15 2.28
C TRP A 100 6.87 28.81 1.90
N SER A 101 5.57 28.78 1.78
CA SER A 101 4.85 27.54 1.48
C SER A 101 3.87 27.73 0.33
N VAL A 102 3.87 26.78 -0.59
CA VAL A 102 2.92 26.69 -1.69
C VAL A 102 2.12 25.39 -1.60
N PRO A 103 0.83 25.41 -1.96
CA PRO A 103 0.04 24.18 -1.98
C PRO A 103 0.42 23.30 -3.18
N ILE A 104 0.48 21.99 -2.96
CA ILE A 104 0.54 21.00 -4.03
C ILE A 104 -0.89 20.69 -4.43
N ILE A 105 -1.30 21.12 -5.63
CA ILE A 105 -2.68 21.03 -6.07
C ILE A 105 -2.81 20.02 -7.22
N SER A 106 -3.73 19.06 -7.10
CA SER A 106 -4.02 18.07 -8.14
C SER A 106 -4.64 18.70 -9.38
N SER A 107 -4.64 17.96 -10.48
CA SER A 107 -5.34 18.33 -11.74
C SER A 107 -6.84 18.61 -11.55
N ARG A 108 -7.46 18.07 -10.49
CA ARG A 108 -8.86 18.26 -10.10
C ARG A 108 -9.09 19.42 -9.13
N GLY A 109 -8.04 20.20 -8.79
CA GLY A 109 -8.12 21.31 -7.84
C GLY A 109 -8.16 20.93 -6.37
N ASN A 110 -7.85 19.69 -6.02
CA ASN A 110 -7.73 19.24 -4.63
C ASN A 110 -6.30 19.47 -4.12
N VAL A 111 -6.19 19.86 -2.84
CA VAL A 111 -4.88 19.96 -2.21
C VAL A 111 -4.39 18.55 -1.86
N LEU A 112 -3.20 18.20 -2.37
CA LEU A 112 -2.49 16.95 -2.05
C LEU A 112 -1.51 17.14 -0.89
N GLY A 113 -1.07 18.40 -0.64
CA GLY A 113 -0.09 18.70 0.38
C GLY A 113 0.47 20.10 0.22
N THR A 114 1.65 20.32 0.78
CA THR A 114 2.39 21.60 0.67
C THR A 114 3.86 21.35 0.42
N PHE A 115 4.45 22.27 -0.33
CA PHE A 115 5.88 22.36 -0.58
C PHE A 115 6.41 23.63 0.09
N ALA A 116 7.39 23.54 0.97
CA ALA A 116 7.85 24.69 1.74
C ALA A 116 9.37 24.84 1.72
N ILE A 117 9.78 26.12 1.81
CA ILE A 117 11.17 26.55 1.98
C ILE A 117 11.30 27.23 3.33
N TYR A 118 12.36 26.88 4.05
CA TYR A 118 12.72 27.48 5.34
C TYR A 118 14.07 28.17 5.25
N SER A 119 14.17 29.33 5.89
CA SER A 119 15.40 30.10 5.95
C SER A 119 15.86 30.34 7.40
N GLN A 120 17.16 30.29 7.64
CA GLN A 120 17.80 30.65 8.91
C GLN A 120 17.99 32.14 9.11
N TYR A 121 17.44 32.96 8.22
CA TYR A 121 17.44 34.41 8.30
C TYR A 121 16.12 34.97 7.78
N ILE A 122 15.77 36.17 8.23
CA ILE A 122 14.63 36.93 7.71
C ILE A 122 14.85 37.16 6.22
N SER A 123 13.92 36.72 5.38
CA SER A 123 14.04 36.84 3.93
C SER A 123 12.68 36.84 3.24
N GLU A 124 12.55 37.67 2.23
CA GLU A 124 11.41 37.68 1.31
C GLU A 124 11.78 36.94 0.02
N PRO A 125 10.87 36.20 -0.59
CA PRO A 125 11.12 35.57 -1.88
C PRO A 125 11.15 36.66 -2.95
N HIS A 126 12.07 36.54 -3.90
CA HIS A 126 11.95 37.24 -5.16
C HIS A 126 10.81 36.64 -6.00
N GLU A 127 10.19 37.42 -6.86
CA GLU A 127 9.09 36.93 -7.73
C GLU A 127 9.48 35.65 -8.48
N PHE A 128 10.69 35.60 -9.02
CA PHE A 128 11.23 34.42 -9.70
C PHE A 128 11.38 33.17 -8.76
N GLU A 129 11.73 33.36 -7.49
CA GLU A 129 11.81 32.26 -6.52
C GLU A 129 10.42 31.67 -6.24
N LEU A 130 9.41 32.55 -6.16
CA LEU A 130 8.02 32.09 -5.98
C LEU A 130 7.54 31.29 -7.20
N GLU A 131 7.78 31.79 -8.41
CA GLU A 131 7.42 31.04 -9.64
C GLU A 131 8.10 29.68 -9.72
N ILE A 132 9.39 29.58 -9.35
CA ILE A 132 10.10 28.30 -9.29
C ILE A 132 9.45 27.35 -8.27
N LEU A 133 9.14 27.86 -7.08
CA LEU A 133 8.53 27.04 -6.02
C LEU A 133 7.15 26.51 -6.43
N GLU A 134 6.32 27.36 -7.06
CA GLU A 134 5.02 26.96 -7.62
C GLU A 134 5.17 25.93 -8.75
N LEU A 135 6.17 26.11 -9.62
CA LEU A 135 6.47 25.15 -10.68
C LEU A 135 6.89 23.80 -10.12
N LEU A 136 7.77 23.77 -9.12
CA LEU A 136 8.21 22.54 -8.46
C LEU A 136 7.05 21.82 -7.77
N ALA A 137 6.15 22.55 -7.09
CA ALA A 137 4.96 21.99 -6.49
C ALA A 137 4.01 21.39 -7.56
N SER A 138 3.86 22.07 -8.71
CA SER A 138 3.06 21.56 -9.84
C SER A 138 3.67 20.29 -10.44
N LEU A 139 4.97 20.25 -10.66
CA LEU A 139 5.67 19.06 -11.16
C LEU A 139 5.54 17.89 -10.19
N TYR A 140 5.66 18.17 -8.90
CA TYR A 140 5.49 17.14 -7.87
C TYR A 140 4.06 16.61 -7.81
N SER A 141 3.05 17.48 -7.97
CA SER A 141 1.64 17.09 -8.08
C SER A 141 1.41 16.09 -9.23
N VAL A 142 1.91 16.40 -10.42
CA VAL A 142 1.79 15.52 -11.60
C VAL A 142 2.46 14.17 -11.33
N ALA A 143 3.62 14.17 -10.67
CA ALA A 143 4.31 12.94 -10.34
C ALA A 143 3.52 12.09 -9.31
N LEU A 144 2.94 12.73 -8.29
CA LEU A 144 2.07 12.04 -7.31
C LEU A 144 0.85 11.41 -7.98
N GLU A 145 0.15 12.16 -8.83
CA GLU A 145 -1.01 11.64 -9.56
C GLU A 145 -0.63 10.46 -10.48
N LYS A 146 0.54 10.54 -11.10
CA LYS A 146 1.07 9.44 -11.92
C LYS A 146 1.33 8.19 -11.05
N PHE A 147 1.98 8.32 -9.90
CA PHE A 147 2.23 7.18 -9.00
C PHE A 147 0.93 6.55 -8.52
N GLU A 148 -0.06 7.37 -8.16
CA GLU A 148 -1.36 6.87 -7.73
C GLU A 148 -2.06 6.09 -8.85
N LEU A 149 -2.05 6.64 -10.07
CA LEU A 149 -2.61 5.97 -11.24
C LEU A 149 -1.89 4.66 -11.58
N GLU A 150 -0.56 4.65 -11.52
CA GLU A 150 0.25 3.44 -11.73
C GLU A 150 -0.07 2.36 -10.67
N ASN A 151 -0.25 2.76 -9.41
CA ASN A 151 -0.62 1.84 -8.34
C ASN A 151 -2.02 1.25 -8.55
N GLN A 152 -3.00 2.08 -8.94
CA GLN A 152 -4.35 1.63 -9.27
C GLN A 152 -4.35 0.69 -10.48
N LEU A 153 -3.64 1.03 -11.55
CA LEU A 153 -3.48 0.16 -12.72
C LEU A 153 -2.84 -1.18 -12.34
N ASN A 154 -1.78 -1.15 -11.53
CA ASN A 154 -1.13 -2.36 -11.05
C ASN A 154 -2.06 -3.21 -10.17
N PHE A 155 -2.85 -2.57 -9.32
CA PHE A 155 -3.84 -3.25 -8.49
C PHE A 155 -4.86 -3.97 -9.36
N PHE A 156 -5.54 -3.27 -10.27
CA PHE A 156 -6.56 -3.87 -11.16
C PHE A 156 -5.97 -4.88 -12.16
N ALA A 157 -4.74 -4.67 -12.63
CA ALA A 157 -4.09 -5.61 -13.54
C ALA A 157 -3.66 -6.91 -12.88
N ASN A 158 -3.44 -6.93 -11.57
CA ASN A 158 -2.86 -8.06 -10.85
C ASN A 158 -3.80 -8.72 -9.84
N ARG A 159 -4.97 -8.14 -9.58
CA ARG A 159 -5.94 -8.66 -8.62
C ARG A 159 -7.20 -9.16 -9.31
N ASP A 160 -7.88 -10.11 -8.67
CA ASP A 160 -9.25 -10.49 -9.01
C ASP A 160 -10.22 -9.40 -8.54
N SER A 161 -11.17 -9.02 -9.38
CA SER A 161 -12.06 -7.88 -9.12
C SER A 161 -13.05 -8.11 -7.98
N LEU A 162 -13.37 -9.35 -7.66
CA LEU A 162 -14.28 -9.70 -6.58
C LEU A 162 -13.52 -9.91 -5.27
N THR A 163 -12.56 -10.83 -5.26
CA THR A 163 -11.92 -11.32 -4.03
C THR A 163 -10.68 -10.52 -3.64
N HIS A 164 -10.17 -9.66 -4.51
CA HIS A 164 -8.91 -8.93 -4.34
C HIS A 164 -7.67 -9.81 -4.11
N CYS A 165 -7.79 -11.13 -4.18
CA CYS A 165 -6.65 -12.03 -4.30
C CYS A 165 -5.86 -11.74 -5.58
N LEU A 166 -4.65 -12.24 -5.70
CA LEU A 166 -3.93 -12.17 -6.97
C LEU A 166 -4.77 -12.88 -8.06
N ASN A 167 -4.84 -12.30 -9.26
CA ASN A 167 -5.36 -13.06 -10.38
C ASN A 167 -4.36 -14.15 -10.80
N ARG A 168 -4.79 -15.10 -11.61
CA ARG A 168 -3.96 -16.24 -12.04
C ARG A 168 -2.59 -15.80 -12.55
N ARG A 169 -2.54 -14.78 -13.42
CA ARG A 169 -1.28 -14.30 -14.02
C ARG A 169 -0.33 -13.72 -12.96
N ALA A 170 -0.84 -12.88 -12.08
CA ALA A 170 -0.03 -12.26 -11.03
C ALA A 170 0.43 -13.27 -9.98
N LEU A 171 -0.41 -14.27 -9.66
CA LEU A 171 -0.03 -15.36 -8.76
C LEU A 171 1.20 -16.11 -9.29
N PHE A 172 1.21 -16.50 -10.57
CA PHE A 172 2.37 -17.14 -11.19
C PHE A 172 3.60 -16.27 -11.15
N ASN A 173 3.49 -15.00 -11.56
CA ASN A 173 4.61 -14.07 -11.56
C ASN A 173 5.21 -13.87 -10.17
N GLU A 174 4.38 -13.79 -9.14
CA GLU A 174 4.85 -13.63 -7.76
C GLU A 174 5.46 -14.92 -7.22
N ALA A 175 4.87 -16.08 -7.51
CA ALA A 175 5.41 -17.38 -7.12
C ALA A 175 6.75 -17.69 -7.82
N GLU A 176 6.91 -17.34 -9.11
CA GLU A 176 8.20 -17.44 -9.83
C GLU A 176 9.27 -16.56 -9.21
N LYS A 177 8.95 -15.33 -8.79
CA LYS A 177 9.90 -14.47 -8.09
C LYS A 177 10.38 -15.08 -6.77
N VAL A 178 9.47 -15.74 -6.07
CA VAL A 178 9.78 -16.49 -4.85
C VAL A 178 10.72 -17.65 -5.20
N LEU A 179 10.41 -18.43 -6.22
CA LEU A 179 11.21 -19.56 -6.67
C LEU A 179 12.61 -19.14 -7.17
N ALA A 180 12.72 -18.00 -7.88
CA ALA A 180 13.97 -17.48 -8.41
C ALA A 180 14.92 -16.88 -7.36
N LYS A 181 14.41 -16.49 -6.19
CA LYS A 181 15.25 -15.99 -5.10
C LYS A 181 15.99 -17.15 -4.46
N ARG A 182 17.30 -17.27 -4.71
CA ARG A 182 18.21 -18.31 -4.20
C ARG A 182 18.22 -18.55 -2.68
N CYS A 183 17.51 -17.73 -1.89
CA CYS A 183 17.34 -17.97 -0.45
C CYS A 183 16.47 -19.20 -0.13
N PHE A 184 15.98 -19.91 -1.13
CA PHE A 184 15.10 -21.07 -0.95
C PHE A 184 15.78 -22.43 -1.21
N SER A 185 17.09 -22.47 -1.42
CA SER A 185 17.79 -23.74 -1.66
C SER A 185 17.66 -24.79 -0.55
N GLU A 186 17.19 -24.39 0.63
CA GLU A 186 16.93 -25.28 1.76
C GLU A 186 15.44 -25.36 2.16
N LYS A 187 14.59 -24.53 1.56
CA LYS A 187 13.16 -24.46 1.91
C LYS A 187 12.29 -25.33 1.02
N VAL A 188 11.21 -25.85 1.60
CA VAL A 188 10.18 -26.60 0.88
C VAL A 188 9.15 -25.61 0.35
N MET A 189 8.92 -25.61 -0.96
CA MET A 189 7.83 -24.85 -1.56
C MET A 189 6.57 -25.69 -1.55
N ALA A 190 5.50 -25.15 -1.01
CA ALA A 190 4.18 -25.78 -0.96
C ALA A 190 3.21 -25.04 -1.88
N CYS A 191 2.35 -25.81 -2.53
CA CYS A 191 1.20 -25.36 -3.29
C CYS A 191 -0.07 -26.02 -2.73
N LEU A 192 -1.05 -25.20 -2.38
CA LEU A 192 -2.39 -25.68 -2.02
C LEU A 192 -3.37 -25.25 -3.11
N PHE A 193 -4.15 -26.21 -3.59
CA PHE A 193 -5.25 -25.99 -4.52
C PHE A 193 -6.56 -26.12 -3.76
N VAL A 194 -7.39 -25.08 -3.77
CA VAL A 194 -8.63 -24.96 -3.01
C VAL A 194 -9.79 -24.78 -3.97
N ASP A 195 -10.85 -25.55 -3.82
CA ASP A 195 -12.05 -25.51 -4.68
C ASP A 195 -13.30 -25.54 -3.78
N VAL A 196 -14.28 -24.69 -4.08
CA VAL A 196 -15.55 -24.64 -3.33
C VAL A 196 -16.44 -25.81 -3.72
N ASP A 197 -16.77 -26.65 -2.74
CA ASP A 197 -17.59 -27.84 -2.97
C ASP A 197 -19.01 -27.45 -3.42
N LYS A 198 -19.47 -28.00 -4.55
CA LYS A 198 -20.82 -27.80 -5.12
C LYS A 198 -21.17 -26.32 -5.39
N PHE A 199 -20.19 -25.50 -5.75
CA PHE A 199 -20.38 -24.05 -5.97
C PHE A 199 -21.51 -23.73 -6.96
N LYS A 200 -21.64 -24.50 -8.04
CA LYS A 200 -22.78 -24.34 -8.97
C LYS A 200 -24.13 -24.54 -8.27
N SER A 201 -24.25 -25.55 -7.43
CA SER A 201 -25.50 -25.80 -6.68
C SER A 201 -25.80 -24.67 -5.68
N ILE A 202 -24.77 -24.08 -5.08
CA ILE A 202 -24.91 -22.90 -4.21
C ILE A 202 -25.49 -21.73 -5.03
N ASN A 203 -24.92 -21.43 -6.18
CA ASN A 203 -25.44 -20.38 -7.07
C ASN A 203 -26.89 -20.66 -7.54
N ASP A 204 -27.18 -21.90 -7.92
CA ASP A 204 -28.50 -22.30 -8.41
C ASP A 204 -29.57 -22.21 -7.29
N THR A 205 -29.18 -22.40 -6.02
CA THR A 205 -30.09 -22.38 -4.87
C THR A 205 -30.27 -21.01 -4.25
N TYR A 206 -29.17 -20.26 -4.07
CA TYR A 206 -29.14 -19.01 -3.30
C TYR A 206 -28.87 -17.78 -4.17
N GLY A 207 -28.60 -17.96 -5.46
CA GLY A 207 -28.27 -16.88 -6.40
C GLY A 207 -26.79 -16.53 -6.45
N HIS A 208 -26.39 -15.85 -7.53
CA HIS A 208 -24.98 -15.47 -7.78
C HIS A 208 -24.40 -14.54 -6.72
N SER A 209 -25.21 -13.64 -6.17
CA SER A 209 -24.75 -12.72 -5.11
C SER A 209 -24.30 -13.47 -3.85
N PHE A 210 -25.03 -14.54 -3.48
CA PHE A 210 -24.62 -15.41 -2.38
C PHE A 210 -23.35 -16.21 -2.73
N GLY A 211 -23.21 -16.64 -3.98
CA GLY A 211 -21.97 -17.27 -4.45
C GLY A 211 -20.77 -16.33 -4.38
N ASP A 212 -20.96 -15.04 -4.70
CA ASP A 212 -19.93 -14.02 -4.56
C ASP A 212 -19.51 -13.85 -3.08
N ASP A 213 -20.48 -13.83 -2.14
CA ASP A 213 -20.20 -13.78 -0.70
C ASP A 213 -19.42 -15.02 -0.23
N VAL A 214 -19.72 -16.21 -0.78
CA VAL A 214 -18.95 -17.45 -0.51
C VAL A 214 -17.50 -17.31 -0.95
N LEU A 215 -17.25 -16.76 -2.14
CA LEU A 215 -15.89 -16.56 -2.65
C LEU A 215 -15.11 -15.53 -1.82
N LEU A 216 -15.78 -14.46 -1.36
CA LEU A 216 -15.20 -13.47 -0.45
C LEU A 216 -14.82 -14.09 0.88
N ALA A 217 -15.71 -14.89 1.50
CA ALA A 217 -15.43 -15.56 2.76
C ALA A 217 -14.26 -16.56 2.65
N VAL A 218 -14.15 -17.31 1.55
CA VAL A 218 -12.98 -18.18 1.31
C VAL A 218 -11.70 -17.37 1.21
N ALA A 219 -11.71 -16.26 0.46
CA ALA A 219 -10.55 -15.40 0.28
C ALA A 219 -10.07 -14.79 1.62
N GLU A 220 -11.01 -14.35 2.46
CA GLU A 220 -10.74 -13.78 3.79
C GLU A 220 -10.10 -14.83 4.72
N VAL A 221 -10.65 -16.03 4.79
CA VAL A 221 -10.08 -17.13 5.59
C VAL A 221 -8.67 -17.50 5.10
N LEU A 222 -8.45 -17.53 3.78
CA LEU A 222 -7.14 -17.82 3.21
C LEU A 222 -6.13 -16.72 3.60
N ASP A 223 -6.52 -15.45 3.58
CA ASP A 223 -5.66 -14.33 3.95
C ASP A 223 -5.30 -14.34 5.44
N GLU A 224 -6.30 -14.56 6.31
CA GLU A 224 -6.10 -14.61 7.75
C GLU A 224 -5.28 -15.82 8.21
N ALA A 225 -5.47 -16.98 7.59
CA ALA A 225 -4.82 -18.23 7.97
C ALA A 225 -3.42 -18.39 7.40
N THR A 226 -2.98 -17.51 6.48
CA THR A 226 -1.67 -17.60 5.84
C THR A 226 -0.69 -16.56 6.37
N THR A 227 0.60 -16.81 6.17
CA THR A 227 1.67 -15.87 6.55
C THR A 227 1.83 -14.78 5.50
N ALA A 228 2.42 -13.64 5.87
CA ALA A 228 2.73 -12.54 4.97
C ALA A 228 3.62 -12.94 3.76
N CYS A 229 4.31 -14.08 3.84
CA CYS A 229 5.12 -14.62 2.74
C CYS A 229 4.31 -15.43 1.72
N ALA A 230 3.09 -15.87 2.08
CA ALA A 230 2.24 -16.63 1.18
C ALA A 230 1.73 -15.76 0.02
N LYS A 231 1.49 -16.41 -1.12
CA LYS A 231 0.89 -15.79 -2.31
C LYS A 231 -0.43 -16.50 -2.57
N ILE A 232 -1.53 -15.76 -2.41
CA ILE A 232 -2.89 -16.24 -2.59
C ILE A 232 -3.43 -15.69 -3.89
N GLY A 233 -3.98 -16.56 -4.72
CA GLY A 233 -4.60 -16.14 -5.98
C GLY A 233 -5.88 -16.90 -6.28
N ARG A 234 -6.84 -16.22 -6.92
CA ARG A 234 -7.99 -16.84 -7.52
C ARG A 234 -7.59 -17.38 -8.89
N TYR A 235 -7.60 -18.70 -9.02
CA TYR A 235 -7.08 -19.42 -10.19
C TYR A 235 -8.14 -19.59 -11.28
N GLY A 236 -9.39 -19.83 -10.89
CA GLY A 236 -10.54 -20.03 -11.73
C GLY A 236 -11.82 -19.47 -11.10
N GLY A 237 -12.99 -19.92 -11.53
CA GLY A 237 -14.29 -19.45 -11.04
C GLY A 237 -14.45 -19.58 -9.53
N ASP A 238 -14.28 -20.78 -9.02
CA ASP A 238 -14.40 -21.17 -7.60
C ASP A 238 -13.10 -21.77 -7.03
N GLU A 239 -12.00 -21.61 -7.76
CA GLU A 239 -10.70 -22.20 -7.46
C GLU A 239 -9.71 -21.14 -6.97
N PHE A 240 -9.03 -21.46 -5.87
CA PHE A 240 -7.94 -20.65 -5.32
C PHE A 240 -6.66 -21.47 -5.23
N VAL A 241 -5.53 -20.80 -5.35
CA VAL A 241 -4.21 -21.40 -5.19
C VAL A 241 -3.40 -20.57 -4.20
N VAL A 242 -2.74 -21.27 -3.27
CA VAL A 242 -1.84 -20.66 -2.30
C VAL A 242 -0.44 -21.24 -2.50
N PHE A 243 0.55 -20.37 -2.68
CA PHE A 243 1.96 -20.73 -2.63
C PHE A 243 2.59 -20.21 -1.35
N SER A 244 3.36 -21.04 -0.65
CA SER A 244 4.13 -20.64 0.52
C SER A 244 5.41 -21.46 0.63
N CYS A 245 6.37 -20.96 1.42
CA CYS A 245 7.65 -21.64 1.65
C CYS A 245 7.84 -21.93 3.13
N PHE A 246 8.39 -23.10 3.44
CA PHE A 246 8.58 -23.61 4.78
C PHE A 246 10.00 -24.15 4.95
N ASP A 247 10.46 -24.22 6.19
CA ASP A 247 11.80 -24.72 6.49
C ASP A 247 11.92 -26.24 6.28
N ASP A 248 10.81 -26.98 6.48
CA ASP A 248 10.75 -28.43 6.33
C ASP A 248 9.35 -28.92 5.96
N GLN A 249 9.25 -30.20 5.66
CA GLN A 249 7.99 -30.84 5.25
C GLN A 249 6.99 -31.00 6.41
N GLU A 250 7.46 -31.08 7.64
CA GLU A 250 6.60 -31.19 8.83
C GLU A 250 5.83 -29.88 9.04
N SER A 251 6.50 -28.75 8.85
CA SER A 251 5.91 -27.41 8.86
C SER A 251 4.85 -27.22 7.76
N VAL A 252 5.08 -27.79 6.57
CA VAL A 252 4.07 -27.79 5.48
C VAL A 252 2.81 -28.54 5.90
N VAL A 253 2.97 -29.74 6.46
CA VAL A 253 1.84 -30.57 6.89
C VAL A 253 1.08 -29.91 8.04
N SER A 254 1.78 -29.35 8.99
CA SER A 254 1.18 -28.60 10.11
C SER A 254 0.36 -27.40 9.61
N PHE A 255 0.90 -26.64 8.69
CA PHE A 255 0.21 -25.52 8.05
C PHE A 255 -1.04 -25.98 7.28
N TYR A 256 -0.93 -27.04 6.49
CA TYR A 256 -2.06 -27.62 5.75
C TYR A 256 -3.23 -27.97 6.69
N HIS A 257 -2.97 -28.67 7.78
CA HIS A 257 -4.00 -29.02 8.74
C HIS A 257 -4.60 -27.82 9.47
N SER A 258 -3.77 -26.82 9.77
CA SER A 258 -4.25 -25.57 10.37
C SER A 258 -5.19 -24.82 9.44
N LEU A 259 -4.82 -24.69 8.16
CA LEU A 259 -5.63 -24.04 7.15
C LEU A 259 -6.94 -24.81 6.87
N GLU A 260 -6.85 -26.14 6.73
CA GLU A 260 -8.03 -27.00 6.55
C GLU A 260 -9.03 -26.82 7.71
N LYS A 261 -8.53 -26.78 8.95
CA LYS A 261 -9.34 -26.55 10.13
C LYS A 261 -9.98 -25.15 10.13
N ALA A 262 -9.23 -24.12 9.77
CA ALA A 262 -9.74 -22.75 9.68
C ALA A 262 -10.87 -22.65 8.65
N LEU A 263 -10.67 -23.23 7.47
CA LEU A 263 -11.69 -23.30 6.41
C LEU A 263 -12.95 -24.07 6.85
N GLN A 264 -12.81 -25.16 7.60
CA GLN A 264 -13.96 -25.90 8.10
C GLN A 264 -14.77 -25.15 9.16
N GLN A 265 -14.12 -24.30 9.96
CA GLN A 265 -14.74 -23.57 11.07
C GLN A 265 -15.38 -22.24 10.66
N ALA A 266 -14.84 -21.56 9.66
CA ALA A 266 -15.20 -20.19 9.32
C ALA A 266 -16.17 -20.05 8.13
N LEU A 267 -16.47 -21.14 7.41
CA LEU A 267 -17.27 -21.05 6.18
C LEU A 267 -18.78 -21.18 6.48
N TYR A 268 -19.34 -20.10 7.05
CA TYR A 268 -20.77 -19.92 7.28
C TYR A 268 -21.22 -18.56 6.78
N ILE A 269 -22.32 -18.49 6.05
CA ILE A 269 -22.97 -17.25 5.63
C ILE A 269 -24.47 -17.39 5.89
N ASN A 270 -25.07 -16.49 6.69
CA ASN A 270 -26.48 -16.48 7.02
C ASN A 270 -26.99 -17.89 7.46
N ASP A 271 -26.26 -18.54 8.37
CA ASP A 271 -26.53 -19.89 8.89
C ASP A 271 -26.41 -21.03 7.84
N VAL A 272 -25.96 -20.74 6.63
CA VAL A 272 -25.66 -21.74 5.60
C VAL A 272 -24.19 -22.11 5.67
N GLN A 273 -23.93 -23.38 5.98
CA GLN A 273 -22.58 -23.95 5.93
C GLN A 273 -22.24 -24.40 4.52
N PHE A 274 -21.05 -24.06 4.07
CA PHE A 274 -20.46 -24.58 2.84
C PHE A 274 -19.08 -25.15 3.11
N SER A 275 -18.54 -25.89 2.16
CA SER A 275 -17.25 -26.55 2.34
C SER A 275 -16.35 -26.33 1.13
N VAL A 276 -15.06 -26.52 1.36
CA VAL A 276 -14.03 -26.48 0.32
C VAL A 276 -13.22 -27.77 0.36
N SER A 277 -12.71 -28.18 -0.78
CA SER A 277 -11.74 -29.27 -0.91
C SER A 277 -10.35 -28.67 -1.14
N VAL A 278 -9.35 -29.14 -0.37
CA VAL A 278 -7.99 -28.59 -0.39
C VAL A 278 -7.01 -29.70 -0.73
N GLY A 279 -6.28 -29.58 -1.82
CA GLY A 279 -5.18 -30.47 -2.19
C GLY A 279 -3.84 -29.82 -1.95
N LEU A 280 -2.89 -30.58 -1.40
CA LEU A 280 -1.53 -30.14 -1.12
C LEU A 280 -0.54 -30.83 -2.05
N SER A 281 0.43 -30.06 -2.56
CA SER A 281 1.70 -30.56 -3.08
C SER A 281 2.86 -29.78 -2.50
N CYS A 282 4.03 -30.39 -2.34
CA CYS A 282 5.23 -29.69 -1.90
C CYS A 282 6.48 -30.34 -2.47
N ASP A 283 7.51 -29.53 -2.70
CA ASP A 283 8.81 -29.98 -3.20
C ASP A 283 9.94 -29.04 -2.70
N LYS A 284 11.14 -29.62 -2.47
CA LYS A 284 12.34 -28.84 -2.13
C LYS A 284 13.04 -28.28 -3.37
N ASP A 285 12.87 -28.92 -4.53
CA ASP A 285 13.48 -28.51 -5.79
C ASP A 285 12.48 -28.65 -6.93
N PRO A 286 11.39 -27.85 -6.90
CA PRO A 286 10.34 -27.97 -7.91
C PRO A 286 10.89 -27.63 -9.29
N GLN A 287 10.63 -28.52 -10.27
CA GLN A 287 11.00 -28.31 -11.68
C GLN A 287 10.18 -27.19 -12.35
N GLY A 288 9.14 -26.72 -11.69
CA GLY A 288 8.27 -25.61 -12.09
C GLY A 288 6.98 -25.54 -11.30
N LEU A 289 6.34 -24.38 -11.31
CA LEU A 289 5.07 -24.14 -10.61
C LEU A 289 3.91 -24.98 -11.16
N ASP A 290 3.90 -25.20 -12.48
CA ASP A 290 2.84 -25.96 -13.15
C ASP A 290 2.77 -27.41 -12.63
N GLN A 291 3.91 -28.04 -12.33
CA GLN A 291 3.96 -29.39 -11.78
C GLN A 291 3.38 -29.42 -10.35
N LEU A 292 3.74 -28.43 -9.51
CA LEU A 292 3.19 -28.32 -8.15
C LEU A 292 1.68 -28.12 -8.20
N ILE A 293 1.20 -27.23 -9.05
CA ILE A 293 -0.25 -26.97 -9.21
C ILE A 293 -0.96 -28.25 -9.68
N ALA A 294 -0.48 -28.89 -10.72
CA ALA A 294 -1.11 -30.11 -11.26
C ALA A 294 -1.20 -31.25 -10.23
N GLN A 295 -0.16 -31.40 -9.39
CA GLN A 295 -0.18 -32.40 -8.32
C GLN A 295 -1.15 -31.99 -7.18
N ALA A 296 -1.19 -30.70 -6.79
CA ALA A 296 -2.12 -30.19 -5.79
C ALA A 296 -3.58 -30.33 -6.27
N ASP A 297 -3.89 -29.98 -7.51
CA ASP A 297 -5.19 -30.14 -8.14
C ASP A 297 -5.63 -31.61 -8.14
N LYS A 298 -4.76 -32.53 -8.57
CA LYS A 298 -5.03 -33.96 -8.53
C LYS A 298 -5.38 -34.45 -7.12
N ASN A 299 -4.64 -34.01 -6.11
CA ASN A 299 -4.88 -34.38 -4.72
C ASN A 299 -6.22 -33.79 -4.20
N MET A 300 -6.53 -32.54 -4.55
CA MET A 300 -7.80 -31.88 -4.25
C MET A 300 -8.99 -32.66 -4.87
N TYR A 301 -8.86 -33.05 -6.14
CA TYR A 301 -9.91 -33.79 -6.84
C TYR A 301 -10.20 -35.14 -6.19
N GLN A 302 -9.17 -35.86 -5.70
CA GLN A 302 -9.37 -37.13 -4.94
C GLN A 302 -10.16 -36.91 -3.66
N ILE A 303 -9.86 -35.82 -2.91
CA ILE A 303 -10.59 -35.43 -1.71
C ILE A 303 -12.04 -35.09 -2.03
N LYS A 304 -12.28 -34.32 -3.10
CA LYS A 304 -13.63 -33.95 -3.55
C LYS A 304 -14.47 -35.17 -3.94
N GLN A 305 -13.86 -36.14 -4.63
CA GLN A 305 -14.55 -37.44 -4.94
C GLN A 305 -14.91 -38.22 -3.68
N ALA A 306 -13.98 -38.32 -2.73
CA ALA A 306 -14.25 -39.04 -1.47
C ALA A 306 -15.37 -38.41 -0.63
N LYS A 307 -15.51 -37.08 -0.66
CA LYS A 307 -16.62 -36.34 -0.03
C LYS A 307 -17.97 -36.60 -0.74
N SER A 308 -17.96 -36.70 -2.06
CA SER A 308 -19.18 -36.90 -2.86
C SER A 308 -19.77 -38.29 -2.74
N GLN A 309 -19.01 -39.26 -2.24
CA GLN A 309 -19.45 -40.66 -2.03
C GLN A 309 -20.01 -40.92 -0.62
N ARG A 310 -19.88 -39.93 0.27
CA ARG A 310 -20.45 -39.94 1.63
C ARG A 310 -21.76 -39.14 1.68
#